data_7a5a22518499c64324b48318b59122bb
#
_entry.id   7a5a22518499c64324b48318b59122bb
#
_cell.length_a   1.000
_cell.length_b   1.000
_cell.length_c   1.000
_cell.angle_alpha   90.00
_cell.angle_beta   90.00
_cell.angle_gamma   90.00
#
_symmetry.space_group_name_H-M   'P 1'
#
loop_
_entity.id
_entity.type
_entity.pdbx_description
1 polymer ?
#
loop_
_entity_poly.entity_id
_entity_poly.type
_entity_poly.pdbx_seq_one_letter_code
_entity_poly.pdbx_strand_id
1 'polypeptide(L)'
;DHKAWSYQDGKGYHVVSGAYGNSIEPNLDTYTTINGFSPDLKFLGIGGANEIYKASVVSNRRTFVANVKLKASSGELEKFGDRIMFSEIGKFDTFLEHNFIDVSKGDFGEYVALESYADRILAFKHNLLHIINISSPTVSNWYLEETTRHLGVNHQFSVTKTKNGIAWVSDDGCYLYDGNSVRNLTDRKIAVSKASFTDSDINWNSWYRGSALKKDIMLGYDPISNSLIMMRSPNDSSTNSNKAFVYDFDSNGWTYNTGIFTDSSYYTNFITDFNNNLSLGVFDGSTAIEFKKFLPISLSQSDQEFYTKDIDFGFPSSIKKVYKVVVTYKSDGAETTPFKYAIDGKQSFSSDGGGTFTGNFADTSDKWDVLTLTPSSPVSCQSMQIKFDAPSAGIFEINDMSIQYRVINNKEAT
;
A
#
# COMPACT_ATOMS: atom_id res chain seq x y z
N ASP A 1 -13.25 15.52 18.36
CA ASP A 1 -12.94 16.96 18.33
C ASP A 1 -11.84 17.23 17.34
N HIS A 2 -12.20 17.59 16.12
CA HIS A 2 -11.22 17.99 15.11
C HIS A 2 -10.87 19.46 15.36
N LYS A 3 -9.66 19.69 15.86
CA LYS A 3 -9.14 21.04 16.03
C LYS A 3 -8.19 21.33 14.86
N ALA A 4 -8.57 22.26 14.01
CA ALA A 4 -7.65 22.82 13.04
C ALA A 4 -6.92 24.00 13.66
N TRP A 5 -5.63 24.11 13.34
CA TRP A 5 -4.78 25.21 13.74
C TRP A 5 -4.47 26.05 12.52
N SER A 6 -4.74 27.33 12.55
CA SER A 6 -4.26 28.26 11.55
C SER A 6 -3.30 29.28 12.18
N TYR A 7 -2.27 29.66 11.42
CA TYR A 7 -1.35 30.71 11.80
C TYR A 7 -1.73 32.00 11.10
N GLN A 8 -2.06 32.99 11.89
CA GLN A 8 -2.36 34.31 11.40
C GLN A 8 -1.13 35.21 11.62
N ASP A 9 -0.62 35.83 10.55
CA ASP A 9 0.60 36.62 10.59
C ASP A 9 0.50 37.74 11.64
N GLY A 10 1.46 37.75 12.57
CA GLY A 10 1.51 38.71 13.68
C GLY A 10 0.55 38.46 14.84
N LYS A 11 -0.31 37.46 14.80
CA LYS A 11 -1.32 37.18 15.84
C LYS A 11 -1.22 35.82 16.51
N GLY A 12 -0.26 34.99 16.10
CA GLY A 12 -0.08 33.65 16.64
C GLY A 12 -1.05 32.59 16.08
N TYR A 13 -1.13 31.46 16.75
CA TYR A 13 -1.96 30.34 16.32
C TYR A 13 -3.38 30.49 16.81
N HIS A 14 -4.36 30.33 15.91
CA HIS A 14 -5.77 30.21 16.25
C HIS A 14 -6.20 28.76 16.16
N VAL A 15 -6.93 28.30 17.18
CA VAL A 15 -7.61 27.02 17.14
C VAL A 15 -8.95 27.22 16.46
N VAL A 16 -9.12 26.65 15.28
CA VAL A 16 -10.42 26.61 14.63
C VAL A 16 -11.11 25.34 15.08
N SER A 17 -12.08 25.48 15.99
CA SER A 17 -12.93 24.36 16.40
C SER A 17 -14.13 24.31 15.47
N GLY A 18 -14.15 23.31 14.56
CA GLY A 18 -15.26 23.11 13.64
C GLY A 18 -16.45 22.32 14.21
N ALA A 19 -16.38 21.83 15.43
CA ALA A 19 -17.33 20.85 15.92
C ALA A 19 -18.68 21.40 16.38
N TYR A 20 -18.84 22.68 16.62
CA TYR A 20 -20.01 23.19 17.36
C TYR A 20 -20.65 24.43 16.80
N GLY A 21 -20.76 24.57 15.50
CA GLY A 21 -21.62 25.61 14.91
C GLY A 21 -21.21 27.06 15.18
N ASN A 22 -20.36 27.31 16.14
CA ASN A 22 -19.72 28.57 16.42
C ASN A 22 -18.28 28.50 15.92
N SER A 23 -18.16 28.45 14.59
CA SER A 23 -16.86 28.63 13.96
C SER A 23 -16.32 29.98 14.41
N ILE A 24 -15.20 29.94 15.11
CA ILE A 24 -14.32 31.10 15.09
C ILE A 24 -13.78 31.09 13.68
N GLU A 25 -14.47 31.79 12.79
CA GLU A 25 -13.94 32.08 11.46
C GLU A 25 -12.59 32.72 11.70
N PRO A 26 -11.50 32.21 11.08
CA PRO A 26 -10.29 33.00 11.02
C PRO A 26 -10.75 34.35 10.48
N ASN A 27 -10.32 35.42 11.08
CA ASN A 27 -10.82 36.77 10.72
C ASN A 27 -10.32 37.10 9.31
N LEU A 28 -10.98 36.49 8.31
CA LEU A 28 -10.72 36.68 6.88
C LEU A 28 -10.99 38.14 6.49
N ASP A 29 -11.85 38.85 7.25
CA ASP A 29 -12.12 40.26 6.99
C ASP A 29 -10.86 41.12 7.06
N THR A 30 -9.89 40.74 7.88
CA THR A 30 -8.61 41.48 7.94
C THR A 30 -7.76 41.20 6.69
N TYR A 31 -7.88 40.04 6.05
CA TYR A 31 -7.16 39.71 4.83
C TYR A 31 -7.84 40.25 3.58
N THR A 32 -9.16 40.28 3.52
CA THR A 32 -9.92 40.80 2.39
C THR A 32 -9.65 42.27 2.14
N THR A 33 -9.35 43.03 3.18
CA THR A 33 -9.11 44.50 3.07
C THR A 33 -7.72 44.83 2.57
N ILE A 34 -6.73 43.96 2.77
CA ILE A 34 -5.32 44.29 2.52
C ILE A 34 -4.81 43.75 1.17
N ASN A 35 -5.27 42.61 0.68
CA ASN A 35 -4.66 41.91 -0.46
C ASN A 35 -5.67 41.37 -1.51
N GLY A 36 -6.90 41.80 -1.53
CA GLY A 36 -7.89 41.31 -2.50
C GLY A 36 -8.25 39.84 -2.29
N PHE A 37 -8.24 39.39 -1.07
CA PHE A 37 -8.73 38.05 -0.71
C PHE A 37 -10.23 37.97 -0.95
N SER A 38 -10.68 36.89 -1.54
CA SER A 38 -12.11 36.63 -1.65
C SER A 38 -12.67 36.25 -0.29
N PRO A 39 -13.71 36.96 0.20
CA PRO A 39 -14.44 36.56 1.41
C PRO A 39 -15.21 35.25 1.22
N ASP A 40 -15.21 34.71 0.01
CA ASP A 40 -16.02 33.56 -0.38
C ASP A 40 -15.40 32.22 0.01
N LEU A 41 -14.12 32.20 0.33
CA LEU A 41 -13.48 30.99 0.86
C LEU A 41 -13.63 30.97 2.41
N LYS A 42 -14.82 30.73 2.87
CA LYS A 42 -15.08 30.50 4.28
C LYS A 42 -14.85 29.04 4.60
N PHE A 43 -13.90 28.77 5.50
CA PHE A 43 -13.78 27.47 6.14
C PHE A 43 -15.00 27.27 7.07
N LEU A 44 -16.09 26.80 6.51
CA LEU A 44 -17.27 26.43 7.29
C LEU A 44 -17.00 25.06 7.90
N GLY A 45 -17.02 24.99 9.19
CA GLY A 45 -16.81 23.89 10.09
C GLY A 45 -16.73 22.48 9.54
N ILE A 46 -15.71 21.78 9.96
CA ILE A 46 -15.46 20.37 9.67
C ILE A 46 -16.59 19.55 10.31
N GLY A 47 -17.36 18.86 9.50
CA GLY A 47 -18.35 17.90 9.99
C GLY A 47 -19.60 17.81 9.13
N GLY A 48 -19.78 16.72 8.45
CA GLY A 48 -21.01 16.40 7.74
C GLY A 48 -21.12 17.10 6.36
N ALA A 49 -22.33 17.55 6.03
CA ALA A 49 -22.64 18.08 4.69
C ALA A 49 -21.87 19.35 4.26
N ASN A 50 -21.03 19.88 5.13
CA ASN A 50 -20.36 21.18 4.94
C ASN A 50 -18.83 21.06 4.74
N GLU A 51 -18.33 19.93 4.29
CA GLU A 51 -16.92 19.81 3.88
C GLU A 51 -16.64 20.80 2.75
N ILE A 52 -15.64 21.66 2.92
CA ILE A 52 -15.26 22.67 1.92
C ILE A 52 -14.30 22.10 0.89
N TYR A 53 -13.48 21.15 1.29
CA TYR A 53 -12.57 20.44 0.40
C TYR A 53 -12.48 18.98 0.84
N LYS A 54 -12.09 18.11 -0.08
CA LYS A 54 -12.00 16.66 0.20
C LYS A 54 -10.57 16.18 0.37
N ALA A 55 -9.63 16.75 -0.34
CA ALA A 55 -8.23 16.36 -0.30
C ALA A 55 -7.33 17.57 -0.11
N SER A 56 -6.23 17.40 0.61
CA SER A 56 -5.24 18.45 0.81
C SER A 56 -3.83 17.89 0.87
N VAL A 57 -2.86 18.70 0.46
CA VAL A 57 -1.43 18.40 0.57
C VAL A 57 -0.63 19.69 0.69
N VAL A 58 0.50 19.62 1.40
CA VAL A 58 1.46 20.75 1.50
C VAL A 58 2.66 20.45 0.61
N SER A 59 2.97 21.38 -0.28
CA SER A 59 4.14 21.32 -1.16
C SER A 59 4.65 22.72 -1.49
N ASN A 60 5.96 22.88 -1.68
CA ASN A 60 6.60 24.15 -2.06
C ASN A 60 6.14 25.35 -1.23
N ARG A 61 5.98 25.16 0.09
CA ARG A 61 5.52 26.16 1.06
C ARG A 61 4.09 26.69 0.79
N ARG A 62 3.25 25.89 0.12
CA ARG A 62 1.84 26.17 -0.12
C ARG A 62 0.99 24.99 0.29
N THR A 63 -0.24 25.25 0.67
CA THR A 63 -1.27 24.21 0.81
C THR A 63 -2.06 24.14 -0.49
N PHE A 64 -2.25 22.92 -0.97
CA PHE A 64 -3.15 22.63 -2.09
C PHE A 64 -4.37 21.90 -1.54
N VAL A 65 -5.56 22.31 -1.96
CA VAL A 65 -6.84 21.68 -1.61
C VAL A 65 -7.61 21.36 -2.86
N ALA A 66 -8.26 20.23 -2.91
CA ALA A 66 -9.02 19.80 -4.10
C ALA A 66 -10.43 19.35 -3.76
N ASN A 67 -11.31 19.38 -4.78
CA ASN A 67 -12.74 19.10 -4.64
C ASN A 67 -13.37 20.07 -3.64
N VAL A 68 -13.34 21.34 -4.02
CA VAL A 68 -13.69 22.45 -3.15
C VAL A 68 -15.16 22.85 -3.32
N LYS A 69 -15.74 23.34 -2.25
CA LYS A 69 -17.04 24.03 -2.25
C LYS A 69 -16.80 25.50 -1.95
N LEU A 70 -17.22 26.37 -2.83
CA LEU A 70 -17.10 27.81 -2.67
C LEU A 70 -18.49 28.41 -2.45
N LYS A 71 -18.55 29.47 -1.65
CA LYS A 71 -19.79 30.21 -1.43
C LYS A 71 -20.03 31.13 -2.62
N ALA A 72 -21.10 30.88 -3.37
CA ALA A 72 -21.54 31.76 -4.43
C ALA A 72 -22.08 33.10 -3.88
N SER A 73 -22.19 34.12 -4.71
CA SER A 73 -22.76 35.40 -4.36
C SER A 73 -24.20 35.31 -3.82
N SER A 74 -24.91 34.23 -4.17
CA SER A 74 -26.23 33.88 -3.64
C SER A 74 -26.21 33.42 -2.17
N GLY A 75 -25.03 33.13 -1.62
CA GLY A 75 -24.86 32.55 -0.31
C GLY A 75 -24.90 31.02 -0.28
N GLU A 76 -25.18 30.37 -1.40
CA GLU A 76 -25.17 28.92 -1.55
C GLU A 76 -23.76 28.39 -1.82
N LEU A 77 -23.51 27.14 -1.43
CA LEU A 77 -22.24 26.45 -1.70
C LEU A 77 -22.27 25.80 -3.07
N GLU A 78 -21.39 26.23 -3.95
CA GLU A 78 -21.16 25.63 -5.26
C GLU A 78 -19.97 24.68 -5.20
N LYS A 79 -20.13 23.48 -5.76
CA LYS A 79 -19.12 22.43 -5.76
C LYS A 79 -18.30 22.43 -7.04
N PHE A 80 -16.98 22.49 -6.88
CA PHE A 80 -15.98 22.39 -7.94
C PHE A 80 -15.14 21.14 -7.71
N GLY A 81 -15.62 19.98 -8.20
CA GLY A 81 -15.02 18.67 -7.95
C GLY A 81 -13.63 18.49 -8.57
N ASP A 82 -13.35 19.17 -9.66
CA ASP A 82 -12.12 19.13 -10.46
C ASP A 82 -11.21 20.35 -10.29
N ARG A 83 -11.52 21.21 -9.32
CA ARG A 83 -10.69 22.37 -8.98
C ARG A 83 -9.69 22.04 -7.89
N ILE A 84 -8.45 22.47 -8.10
CA ILE A 84 -7.40 22.49 -7.09
C ILE A 84 -7.09 23.95 -6.76
N MET A 85 -7.30 24.35 -5.53
CA MET A 85 -6.90 25.66 -5.05
C MET A 85 -5.57 25.57 -4.30
N PHE A 86 -4.81 26.65 -4.32
CA PHE A 86 -3.53 26.73 -3.62
C PHE A 86 -3.39 28.02 -2.82
N SER A 87 -2.73 27.91 -1.70
CA SER A 87 -2.50 29.04 -0.80
C SER A 87 -1.39 29.96 -1.27
N GLU A 88 -1.29 31.15 -0.68
CA GLU A 88 -0.13 32.00 -0.80
C GLU A 88 1.13 31.35 -0.21
N ILE A 89 2.31 31.72 -0.72
CA ILE A 89 3.60 31.18 -0.25
C ILE A 89 3.81 31.53 1.23
N GLY A 90 3.99 30.48 2.04
CA GLY A 90 4.22 30.61 3.48
C GLY A 90 2.99 30.98 4.30
N LYS A 91 1.79 31.05 3.66
CA LYS A 91 0.52 31.30 4.31
C LYS A 91 -0.40 30.12 4.01
N PHE A 92 -0.33 29.08 4.82
CA PHE A 92 -0.93 27.78 4.53
C PHE A 92 -2.47 27.75 4.56
N ASP A 93 -3.08 28.76 5.15
CA ASP A 93 -4.54 28.92 5.34
C ASP A 93 -5.15 30.05 4.49
N THR A 94 -4.33 30.71 3.65
CA THR A 94 -4.74 31.89 2.89
C THR A 94 -4.86 31.56 1.41
N PHE A 95 -6.11 31.49 0.93
CA PHE A 95 -6.43 31.19 -0.47
C PHE A 95 -7.02 32.41 -1.15
N LEU A 96 -6.47 32.80 -2.29
CA LEU A 96 -7.05 33.84 -3.14
C LEU A 96 -8.04 33.22 -4.13
N GLU A 97 -9.07 33.96 -4.50
CA GLU A 97 -10.10 33.50 -5.44
C GLU A 97 -9.50 33.02 -6.79
N HIS A 98 -8.46 33.69 -7.26
CA HIS A 98 -7.79 33.38 -8.52
C HIS A 98 -6.65 32.35 -8.39
N ASN A 99 -6.35 31.88 -7.17
CA ASN A 99 -5.32 30.90 -6.93
C ASN A 99 -5.88 29.48 -7.08
N PHE A 100 -6.20 29.10 -8.31
CA PHE A 100 -6.67 27.75 -8.61
C PHE A 100 -6.11 27.21 -9.92
N ILE A 101 -6.17 25.91 -10.05
CA ILE A 101 -5.83 25.14 -11.24
C ILE A 101 -7.06 24.31 -11.60
N ASP A 102 -7.62 24.54 -12.77
CA ASP A 102 -8.65 23.69 -13.38
C ASP A 102 -7.95 22.85 -14.46
N VAL A 103 -7.50 21.67 -14.10
CA VAL A 103 -6.65 20.82 -14.96
C VAL A 103 -7.44 20.22 -16.10
N SER A 104 -8.70 19.90 -15.88
CA SER A 104 -9.50 19.16 -16.84
C SER A 104 -10.96 19.51 -16.70
N LYS A 105 -11.42 20.43 -17.54
CA LYS A 105 -12.85 20.72 -17.68
C LYS A 105 -13.49 19.65 -18.57
N GLY A 106 -14.30 18.78 -17.96
CA GLY A 106 -15.09 17.79 -18.69
C GLY A 106 -14.67 16.34 -18.52
N ASP A 107 -13.64 16.05 -17.75
CA ASP A 107 -13.39 14.70 -17.28
C ASP A 107 -14.39 14.37 -16.17
N PHE A 108 -15.11 13.25 -16.34
CA PHE A 108 -16.06 12.81 -15.34
C PHE A 108 -15.35 12.46 -14.04
N GLY A 109 -15.87 12.93 -12.93
CA GLY A 109 -15.41 12.62 -11.60
C GLY A 109 -14.73 13.78 -10.88
N GLU A 110 -14.60 13.61 -9.59
CA GLU A 110 -14.05 14.57 -8.66
C GLU A 110 -12.73 14.09 -8.08
N TYR A 111 -11.89 15.01 -7.62
CA TYR A 111 -10.68 14.64 -6.91
C TYR A 111 -11.00 13.97 -5.58
N VAL A 112 -10.30 12.86 -5.32
CA VAL A 112 -10.44 12.02 -4.12
C VAL A 112 -9.25 12.18 -3.19
N ALA A 113 -8.04 12.28 -3.77
CA ALA A 113 -6.80 12.40 -3.03
C ALA A 113 -5.81 13.33 -3.71
N LEU A 114 -4.97 13.96 -2.91
CA LEU A 114 -3.80 14.72 -3.35
C LEU A 114 -2.57 14.19 -2.61
N GLU A 115 -1.46 14.09 -3.33
CA GLU A 115 -0.16 13.86 -2.72
C GLU A 115 0.95 14.61 -3.48
N SER A 116 2.06 14.86 -2.82
CA SER A 116 3.16 15.60 -3.42
C SER A 116 4.46 14.81 -3.39
N TYR A 117 5.17 14.85 -4.51
CA TYR A 117 6.51 14.30 -4.61
C TYR A 117 7.44 15.25 -5.37
N ALA A 118 8.50 15.68 -4.71
CA ALA A 118 9.36 16.74 -5.23
C ALA A 118 8.52 17.95 -5.69
N ASP A 119 8.68 18.36 -6.94
CA ASP A 119 7.97 19.50 -7.55
C ASP A 119 6.72 19.06 -8.34
N ARG A 120 6.07 17.96 -7.95
CA ARG A 120 4.85 17.47 -8.58
C ARG A 120 3.73 17.32 -7.57
N ILE A 121 2.52 17.61 -8.01
CA ILE A 121 1.29 17.26 -7.33
C ILE A 121 0.66 16.10 -8.09
N LEU A 122 0.43 15.00 -7.40
CA LEU A 122 -0.33 13.87 -7.89
C LEU A 122 -1.78 14.06 -7.42
N ALA A 123 -2.67 14.28 -8.36
CA ALA A 123 -4.09 14.53 -8.11
C ALA A 123 -4.91 13.35 -8.63
N PHE A 124 -5.53 12.63 -7.70
CA PHE A 124 -6.26 11.40 -7.99
C PHE A 124 -7.75 11.64 -8.05
N LYS A 125 -8.38 11.18 -9.12
CA LYS A 125 -9.81 10.91 -9.24
C LYS A 125 -10.05 9.40 -9.10
N HIS A 126 -11.30 8.95 -9.17
CA HIS A 126 -11.59 7.50 -9.08
C HIS A 126 -10.90 6.67 -10.18
N ASN A 127 -10.82 7.19 -11.41
CA ASN A 127 -10.29 6.46 -12.56
C ASN A 127 -9.13 7.18 -13.26
N LEU A 128 -8.65 8.29 -12.72
CA LEU A 128 -7.64 9.11 -13.35
C LEU A 128 -6.58 9.55 -12.33
N LEU A 129 -5.36 9.64 -12.80
CA LEU A 129 -4.26 10.32 -12.13
C LEU A 129 -3.80 11.48 -13.01
N HIS A 130 -3.76 12.68 -12.45
CA HIS A 130 -3.13 13.85 -13.03
C HIS A 130 -1.82 14.13 -12.32
N ILE A 131 -0.73 14.30 -13.06
CA ILE A 131 0.56 14.75 -12.53
C ILE A 131 0.76 16.19 -12.98
N ILE A 132 0.83 17.10 -12.01
CA ILE A 132 0.93 18.54 -12.22
C ILE A 132 2.32 18.97 -11.82
N ASN A 133 3.05 19.59 -12.74
CA ASN A 133 4.36 20.14 -12.48
C ASN A 133 4.24 21.54 -11.89
N ILE A 134 4.79 21.71 -10.68
CA ILE A 134 4.81 22.96 -9.92
C ILE A 134 6.25 23.45 -9.65
N SER A 135 7.23 23.01 -10.44
CA SER A 135 8.64 23.34 -10.26
C SER A 135 8.95 24.82 -10.44
N SER A 136 8.16 25.51 -11.26
CA SER A 136 8.34 26.93 -11.49
C SER A 136 7.88 27.75 -10.27
N PRO A 137 8.65 28.77 -9.84
CA PRO A 137 8.17 29.72 -8.84
C PRO A 137 7.00 30.57 -9.34
N THR A 138 6.85 30.69 -10.65
CA THR A 138 5.77 31.45 -11.31
C THR A 138 4.60 30.53 -11.61
N VAL A 139 3.46 30.78 -11.00
CA VAL A 139 2.26 29.94 -11.11
C VAL A 139 1.78 29.75 -12.54
N SER A 140 1.86 30.79 -13.38
CA SER A 140 1.46 30.71 -14.79
C SER A 140 2.27 29.71 -15.63
N ASN A 141 3.39 29.25 -15.11
CA ASN A 141 4.23 28.24 -15.76
C ASN A 141 3.96 26.82 -15.25
N TRP A 142 3.01 26.64 -14.33
CA TRP A 142 2.59 25.34 -13.92
C TRP A 142 1.76 24.68 -15.00
N TYR A 143 1.94 23.38 -15.17
CA TYR A 143 1.27 22.67 -16.25
C TYR A 143 0.96 21.22 -15.89
N LEU A 144 -0.03 20.66 -16.57
CA LEU A 144 -0.33 19.25 -16.53
C LEU A 144 0.76 18.49 -17.28
N GLU A 145 1.55 17.70 -16.57
CA GLU A 145 2.65 16.92 -17.15
C GLU A 145 2.13 15.61 -17.75
N GLU A 146 1.23 14.93 -17.04
CA GLU A 146 0.69 13.64 -17.45
C GLU A 146 -0.75 13.45 -16.97
N THR A 147 -1.53 12.75 -17.78
CA THR A 147 -2.85 12.21 -17.40
C THR A 147 -2.87 10.74 -17.71
N THR A 148 -2.99 9.90 -16.66
CA THR A 148 -3.05 8.46 -16.82
C THR A 148 -4.42 7.93 -16.41
N ARG A 149 -5.06 7.19 -17.32
CA ARG A 149 -6.34 6.53 -17.09
C ARG A 149 -6.15 5.22 -16.35
N HIS A 150 -7.18 4.81 -15.60
CA HIS A 150 -7.24 3.56 -14.82
C HIS A 150 -6.27 3.48 -13.64
N LEU A 151 -5.60 4.59 -13.28
CA LEU A 151 -4.70 4.69 -12.14
C LEU A 151 -5.25 5.56 -11.01
N GLY A 152 -6.55 5.74 -10.94
CA GLY A 152 -7.20 6.49 -9.86
C GLY A 152 -7.27 5.71 -8.55
N VAL A 153 -7.82 6.36 -7.53
CA VAL A 153 -8.01 5.78 -6.20
C VAL A 153 -9.45 5.93 -5.73
N ASN A 154 -9.89 4.99 -4.90
CA ASN A 154 -11.24 5.05 -4.35
C ASN A 154 -11.31 5.89 -3.07
N HIS A 155 -10.20 5.99 -2.34
CA HIS A 155 -10.13 6.69 -1.07
C HIS A 155 -8.76 7.33 -0.85
N GLN A 156 -8.73 8.41 -0.06
CA GLN A 156 -7.48 9.10 0.30
C GLN A 156 -6.50 8.19 1.06
N PHE A 157 -7.01 7.23 1.85
CA PHE A 157 -6.18 6.28 2.60
C PHE A 157 -5.48 5.24 1.72
N SER A 158 -5.89 5.14 0.46
CA SER A 158 -5.25 4.27 -0.52
C SER A 158 -4.01 4.88 -1.17
N VAL A 159 -3.56 6.05 -0.69
CA VAL A 159 -2.36 6.74 -1.15
C VAL A 159 -1.44 6.98 0.03
N THR A 160 -0.14 6.72 -0.13
CA THR A 160 0.85 7.00 0.90
C THR A 160 2.18 7.43 0.30
N LYS A 161 2.88 8.28 1.04
CA LYS A 161 4.22 8.73 0.71
C LYS A 161 5.24 7.76 1.28
N THR A 162 6.18 7.35 0.44
CA THR A 162 7.28 6.46 0.81
C THR A 162 8.62 7.14 0.56
N LYS A 163 9.70 6.56 1.06
CA LYS A 163 11.07 6.96 0.74
C LYS A 163 11.35 6.87 -0.78
N ASN A 164 10.70 5.91 -1.45
CA ASN A 164 10.94 5.60 -2.86
C ASN A 164 9.98 6.31 -3.83
N GLY A 165 9.03 7.09 -3.31
CA GLY A 165 8.03 7.78 -4.12
C GLY A 165 6.64 7.77 -3.50
N ILE A 166 5.63 7.99 -4.32
CA ILE A 166 4.23 7.91 -3.92
C ILE A 166 3.67 6.54 -4.33
N ALA A 167 3.13 5.81 -3.36
CA ALA A 167 2.45 4.55 -3.59
C ALA A 167 0.93 4.70 -3.47
N TRP A 168 0.17 3.98 -4.28
CA TRP A 168 -1.29 3.95 -4.20
C TRP A 168 -1.85 2.62 -4.68
N VAL A 169 -3.09 2.35 -4.27
CA VAL A 169 -3.86 1.19 -4.71
C VAL A 169 -4.96 1.64 -5.66
N SER A 170 -4.99 1.04 -6.84
CA SER A 170 -6.04 1.18 -7.84
C SER A 170 -6.76 -0.14 -8.07
N ASP A 171 -7.77 -0.14 -8.93
CA ASP A 171 -8.56 -1.34 -9.26
C ASP A 171 -7.71 -2.50 -9.80
N ASP A 172 -6.61 -2.21 -10.46
CA ASP A 172 -5.79 -3.20 -11.17
C ASP A 172 -4.48 -3.56 -10.43
N GLY A 173 -4.21 -2.94 -9.29
CA GLY A 173 -3.00 -3.25 -8.54
C GLY A 173 -2.51 -2.13 -7.62
N CYS A 174 -1.34 -2.35 -7.06
CA CYS A 174 -0.60 -1.37 -6.29
C CYS A 174 0.49 -0.75 -7.16
N TYR A 175 0.57 0.57 -7.17
CA TYR A 175 1.46 1.35 -8.03
C TYR A 175 2.39 2.22 -7.22
N LEU A 176 3.51 2.57 -7.82
CA LEU A 176 4.50 3.50 -7.27
C LEU A 176 4.94 4.48 -8.35
N TYR A 177 4.89 5.77 -8.03
CA TYR A 177 5.52 6.84 -8.81
C TYR A 177 6.83 7.26 -8.15
N ASP A 178 7.94 7.10 -8.85
CA ASP A 178 9.30 7.35 -8.34
C ASP A 178 9.83 8.76 -8.70
N GLY A 179 8.97 9.60 -9.25
CA GLY A 179 9.33 10.95 -9.75
C GLY A 179 9.60 11.00 -11.24
N ASN A 180 9.71 9.86 -11.91
CA ASN A 180 9.97 9.76 -13.35
C ASN A 180 8.98 8.84 -14.06
N SER A 181 8.60 7.74 -13.43
CA SER A 181 7.73 6.73 -14.03
C SER A 181 6.78 6.12 -13.01
N VAL A 182 5.68 5.58 -13.52
CA VAL A 182 4.73 4.81 -12.74
C VAL A 182 5.02 3.32 -12.93
N ARG A 183 5.22 2.60 -11.83
CA ARG A 183 5.45 1.15 -11.83
C ARG A 183 4.31 0.42 -11.14
N ASN A 184 3.87 -0.70 -11.70
CA ASN A 184 2.97 -1.62 -11.02
C ASN A 184 3.78 -2.57 -10.13
N LEU A 185 3.60 -2.50 -8.82
CA LEU A 185 4.30 -3.33 -7.85
C LEU A 185 3.72 -4.74 -7.73
N THR A 186 2.46 -4.93 -8.15
CA THR A 186 1.74 -6.20 -8.09
C THR A 186 1.86 -7.03 -9.36
N ASP A 187 2.31 -6.42 -10.47
CA ASP A 187 2.40 -7.11 -11.76
C ASP A 187 3.27 -8.37 -11.66
N ARG A 188 2.71 -9.51 -12.08
CA ARG A 188 3.34 -10.85 -12.05
C ARG A 188 3.78 -11.34 -10.67
N LYS A 189 3.47 -10.60 -9.60
CA LYS A 189 3.81 -10.97 -8.21
C LYS A 189 2.58 -11.42 -7.42
N ILE A 190 1.46 -10.73 -7.60
CA ILE A 190 0.18 -11.14 -7.03
C ILE A 190 -0.71 -11.61 -8.18
N ALA A 191 -1.21 -12.84 -8.10
CA ALA A 191 -2.08 -13.38 -9.13
C ALA A 191 -3.37 -12.57 -9.24
N VAL A 192 -3.77 -12.22 -10.45
CA VAL A 192 -5.03 -11.48 -10.70
C VAL A 192 -6.24 -12.37 -10.45
N SER A 193 -6.22 -13.57 -10.97
CA SER A 193 -7.25 -14.58 -10.76
C SER A 193 -6.64 -15.96 -11.04
N LYS A 194 -6.83 -16.91 -10.15
CA LYS A 194 -6.51 -18.31 -10.43
C LYS A 194 -7.65 -19.21 -10.00
N ALA A 195 -8.11 -20.04 -10.91
CA ALA A 195 -9.18 -20.98 -10.70
C ALA A 195 -8.82 -22.17 -9.80
N SER A 196 -7.57 -22.31 -9.36
CA SER A 196 -7.04 -23.52 -8.72
C SER A 196 -6.29 -23.33 -7.41
N PHE A 197 -6.26 -22.14 -6.83
CA PHE A 197 -5.80 -22.01 -5.44
C PHE A 197 -6.97 -22.29 -4.49
N THR A 198 -6.76 -23.15 -3.53
CA THR A 198 -7.70 -23.43 -2.44
C THR A 198 -7.85 -22.25 -1.48
N ASP A 199 -6.91 -21.32 -1.47
CA ASP A 199 -6.99 -20.07 -0.74
C ASP A 199 -7.40 -18.93 -1.68
N SER A 200 -8.69 -18.62 -1.71
CA SER A 200 -9.28 -17.57 -2.55
C SER A 200 -8.78 -16.16 -2.19
N ASP A 201 -8.14 -16.01 -1.04
CA ASP A 201 -7.76 -14.73 -0.48
C ASP A 201 -6.43 -14.20 -1.01
N ILE A 202 -5.61 -15.06 -1.63
CA ILE A 202 -4.26 -14.67 -2.10
C ILE A 202 -4.27 -14.09 -3.51
N ASN A 203 -5.40 -14.03 -4.20
CA ASN A 203 -5.47 -13.39 -5.50
C ASN A 203 -6.10 -11.99 -5.44
N TRP A 204 -5.66 -11.11 -6.36
CA TRP A 204 -6.11 -9.72 -6.39
C TRP A 204 -7.61 -9.57 -6.52
N ASN A 205 -8.26 -10.37 -7.37
CA ASN A 205 -9.69 -10.26 -7.58
C ASN A 205 -10.50 -10.62 -6.35
N SER A 206 -10.15 -11.69 -5.64
CA SER A 206 -10.86 -12.05 -4.40
C SER A 206 -10.54 -11.08 -3.27
N TRP A 207 -9.30 -10.63 -3.19
CA TRP A 207 -8.88 -9.73 -2.14
C TRP A 207 -9.38 -8.30 -2.35
N TYR A 208 -9.30 -7.76 -3.56
CA TYR A 208 -9.70 -6.39 -3.87
C TYR A 208 -11.16 -6.29 -4.33
N ARG A 209 -11.56 -7.09 -5.33
CA ARG A 209 -12.86 -6.98 -5.98
C ARG A 209 -13.96 -7.77 -5.31
N GLY A 210 -13.61 -8.80 -4.55
CA GLY A 210 -14.57 -9.66 -3.83
C GLY A 210 -15.30 -8.97 -2.68
N SER A 211 -14.84 -7.78 -2.27
CA SER A 211 -15.50 -6.97 -1.25
C SER A 211 -16.50 -6.00 -1.85
N ALA A 212 -17.68 -5.91 -1.24
CA ALA A 212 -18.63 -4.83 -1.52
C ALA A 212 -18.06 -3.45 -1.14
N LEU A 213 -17.00 -3.42 -0.35
CA LEU A 213 -16.34 -2.26 0.23
C LEU A 213 -14.97 -1.98 -0.42
N LYS A 214 -14.90 -1.97 -1.75
CA LYS A 214 -13.68 -1.61 -2.51
C LYS A 214 -13.00 -0.30 -2.09
N LYS A 215 -13.70 0.49 -1.29
CA LYS A 215 -13.28 1.84 -0.88
C LYS A 215 -12.30 1.86 0.29
N ASP A 216 -12.06 0.72 0.93
CA ASP A 216 -11.51 0.72 2.28
C ASP A 216 -10.11 0.10 2.38
N ILE A 217 -9.34 0.15 1.30
CA ILE A 217 -7.94 -0.29 1.35
C ILE A 217 -7.08 0.84 1.90
N MET A 218 -6.38 0.54 2.97
CA MET A 218 -5.44 1.43 3.63
C MET A 218 -4.03 1.09 3.21
N LEU A 219 -3.25 2.10 2.89
CA LEU A 219 -1.81 1.99 2.69
C LEU A 219 -1.06 2.65 3.85
N GLY A 220 -0.05 1.96 4.34
CA GLY A 220 0.92 2.49 5.27
C GLY A 220 2.34 2.23 4.77
N TYR A 221 3.25 3.10 5.12
CA TYR A 221 4.66 2.91 4.86
C TYR A 221 5.42 2.89 6.18
N ASP A 222 6.15 1.81 6.43
CA ASP A 222 7.06 1.69 7.55
C ASP A 222 8.47 2.08 7.13
N PRO A 223 8.97 3.24 7.57
CA PRO A 223 10.32 3.69 7.20
C PRO A 223 11.44 2.84 7.81
N ILE A 224 11.17 2.13 8.92
CA ILE A 224 12.18 1.35 9.62
C ILE A 224 12.49 0.07 8.84
N SER A 225 11.46 -0.65 8.44
CA SER A 225 11.60 -1.88 7.65
C SER A 225 11.63 -1.63 6.15
N ASN A 226 11.52 -0.38 5.69
CA ASN A 226 11.40 0.01 4.28
C ASN A 226 10.29 -0.77 3.54
N SER A 227 9.15 -0.93 4.20
CA SER A 227 8.05 -1.78 3.72
C SER A 227 6.76 -0.99 3.51
N LEU A 228 6.01 -1.35 2.47
CA LEU A 228 4.67 -0.85 2.18
C LEU A 228 3.64 -1.87 2.65
N ILE A 229 2.74 -1.45 3.51
CA ILE A 229 1.70 -2.28 4.09
C ILE A 229 0.37 -1.94 3.45
N MET A 230 -0.31 -2.94 2.94
CA MET A 230 -1.62 -2.83 2.32
C MET A 230 -2.63 -3.67 3.09
N MET A 231 -3.60 -3.02 3.75
CA MET A 231 -4.63 -3.66 4.55
C MET A 231 -6.02 -3.30 4.06
N ARG A 232 -6.97 -4.20 4.28
CA ARG A 232 -8.39 -3.88 4.12
C ARG A 232 -8.94 -3.24 5.36
N SER A 233 -9.88 -2.30 5.19
CA SER A 233 -10.57 -1.71 6.33
C SER A 233 -11.38 -2.76 7.12
N PRO A 234 -11.44 -2.61 8.42
CA PRO A 234 -12.15 -3.52 9.32
C PRO A 234 -13.68 -3.44 9.23
N ASN A 235 -14.23 -2.42 8.57
CA ASN A 235 -15.67 -2.35 8.28
C ASN A 235 -16.14 -3.46 7.33
N ASP A 236 -15.21 -4.21 6.78
CA ASP A 236 -15.50 -5.45 6.09
C ASP A 236 -15.66 -6.57 7.13
N SER A 237 -16.89 -6.90 7.47
CA SER A 237 -17.24 -8.03 8.36
C SER A 237 -16.82 -9.40 7.78
N SER A 238 -16.07 -9.40 6.68
CA SER A 238 -15.49 -10.58 6.11
C SER A 238 -14.27 -11.02 6.93
N THR A 239 -13.95 -12.30 6.87
CA THR A 239 -12.79 -12.94 7.48
C THR A 239 -11.42 -12.38 7.04
N ASN A 240 -11.42 -11.30 6.26
CA ASN A 240 -10.22 -10.72 5.64
C ASN A 240 -9.73 -9.43 6.30
N SER A 241 -10.41 -8.93 7.32
CA SER A 241 -10.05 -7.68 8.01
C SER A 241 -8.70 -7.74 8.74
N ASN A 242 -8.21 -8.95 8.99
CA ASN A 242 -7.00 -9.21 9.77
C ASN A 242 -5.81 -9.69 8.91
N LYS A 243 -5.82 -9.30 7.65
CA LYS A 243 -4.85 -9.75 6.66
C LYS A 243 -4.21 -8.57 5.95
N ALA A 244 -2.91 -8.64 5.71
CA ALA A 244 -2.17 -7.61 5.00
C ALA A 244 -1.24 -8.19 3.94
N PHE A 245 -1.12 -7.49 2.83
CA PHE A 245 0.01 -7.64 1.94
C PHE A 245 1.10 -6.66 2.38
N VAL A 246 2.32 -7.14 2.49
CA VAL A 246 3.49 -6.34 2.82
C VAL A 246 4.47 -6.44 1.66
N TYR A 247 4.82 -5.29 1.09
CA TYR A 247 5.83 -5.17 0.06
C TYR A 247 7.12 -4.66 0.65
N ASP A 248 8.15 -5.43 0.53
CA ASP A 248 9.49 -5.03 0.93
C ASP A 248 10.22 -4.44 -0.28
N PHE A 249 10.66 -3.18 -0.15
CA PHE A 249 11.37 -2.48 -1.20
C PHE A 249 12.78 -3.01 -1.44
N ASP A 250 13.40 -3.62 -0.44
CA ASP A 250 14.77 -4.11 -0.53
C ASP A 250 14.83 -5.45 -1.29
N SER A 251 13.95 -6.37 -0.96
CA SER A 251 13.82 -7.65 -1.67
C SER A 251 12.96 -7.57 -2.92
N ASN A 252 12.20 -6.47 -3.06
CA ASN A 252 11.24 -6.27 -4.16
C ASN A 252 10.16 -7.36 -4.22
N GLY A 253 9.79 -7.89 -3.05
CA GLY A 253 8.88 -9.01 -2.85
C GLY A 253 7.62 -8.64 -2.09
N TRP A 254 6.58 -9.47 -2.22
CA TRP A 254 5.36 -9.39 -1.43
C TRP A 254 5.28 -10.56 -0.46
N THR A 255 4.87 -10.28 0.75
CA THR A 255 4.43 -11.27 1.74
C THR A 255 2.96 -11.04 2.08
N TYR A 256 2.27 -12.10 2.45
CA TYR A 256 0.89 -12.07 2.87
C TYR A 256 0.79 -12.53 4.31
N ASN A 257 0.38 -11.63 5.17
CA ASN A 257 0.32 -11.84 6.61
C ASN A 257 -1.13 -11.98 7.06
N THR A 258 -1.40 -12.94 7.92
CA THR A 258 -2.72 -13.20 8.52
C THR A 258 -2.60 -13.09 10.05
N GLY A 259 -3.71 -12.81 10.71
CA GLY A 259 -3.72 -12.78 12.18
C GLY A 259 -2.98 -11.59 12.80
N ILE A 260 -2.89 -10.46 12.08
CA ILE A 260 -2.17 -9.27 12.54
C ILE A 260 -2.78 -8.66 13.80
N PHE A 261 -4.11 -8.75 13.91
CA PHE A 261 -4.88 -8.28 15.06
C PHE A 261 -5.92 -9.32 15.47
N THR A 262 -6.49 -9.20 16.64
CA THR A 262 -7.63 -10.03 17.07
C THR A 262 -8.89 -9.69 16.27
N ASP A 263 -9.67 -10.68 15.92
CA ASP A 263 -10.80 -10.63 14.95
C ASP A 263 -11.92 -9.62 15.22
N SER A 264 -11.96 -9.02 16.40
CA SER A 264 -13.00 -8.06 16.79
C SER A 264 -12.55 -6.60 16.78
N SER A 265 -11.36 -6.33 16.31
CA SER A 265 -10.77 -4.99 16.38
C SER A 265 -11.16 -4.15 15.17
N TYR A 266 -11.58 -2.92 15.41
CA TYR A 266 -11.69 -1.88 14.39
C TYR A 266 -10.41 -1.07 14.40
N TYR A 267 -9.94 -0.61 13.23
CA TYR A 267 -8.73 0.20 13.13
C TYR A 267 -8.99 1.49 12.40
N THR A 268 -8.13 2.47 12.65
CA THR A 268 -8.08 3.71 11.88
C THR A 268 -7.10 3.58 10.72
N ASN A 269 -6.90 4.66 9.99
CA ASN A 269 -5.83 4.75 9.02
C ASN A 269 -4.47 4.67 9.68
N PHE A 270 -3.49 4.32 8.85
CA PHE A 270 -2.10 4.43 9.22
C PHE A 270 -1.66 5.88 9.39
N ILE A 271 -0.85 6.12 10.39
CA ILE A 271 -0.12 7.36 10.62
C ILE A 271 1.33 7.02 10.95
N THR A 272 2.26 7.84 10.48
CA THR A 272 3.66 7.74 10.90
C THR A 272 3.88 8.73 12.04
N ASP A 273 4.34 8.24 13.19
CA ASP A 273 4.65 9.09 14.34
C ASP A 273 5.97 9.85 14.14
N PHE A 274 6.29 10.76 15.06
CA PHE A 274 7.51 11.57 14.96
C PHE A 274 8.82 10.74 15.14
N ASN A 275 8.72 9.52 15.66
CA ASN A 275 9.82 8.57 15.76
C ASN A 275 9.93 7.68 14.51
N ASN A 276 9.18 7.97 13.46
CA ASN A 276 9.07 7.16 12.25
C ASN A 276 8.48 5.76 12.46
N ASN A 277 7.72 5.53 13.54
CA ASN A 277 6.98 4.28 13.63
C ASN A 277 5.65 4.39 12.87
N LEU A 278 5.34 3.39 12.10
CA LEU A 278 4.00 3.25 11.54
C LEU A 278 3.04 2.86 12.66
N SER A 279 1.97 3.61 12.81
CA SER A 279 1.00 3.44 13.89
C SER A 279 -0.42 3.54 13.36
N LEU A 280 -1.37 2.97 14.09
CA LEU A 280 -2.80 3.05 13.81
C LEU A 280 -3.58 3.02 15.11
N GLY A 281 -4.79 3.58 15.10
CA GLY A 281 -5.72 3.42 16.21
C GLY A 281 -6.43 2.08 16.11
N VAL A 282 -6.48 1.34 17.18
CA VAL A 282 -7.16 0.05 17.28
C VAL A 282 -8.25 0.16 18.34
N PHE A 283 -9.48 -0.21 18.01
CA PHE A 283 -10.61 -0.28 18.94
C PHE A 283 -10.83 -1.75 19.31
N ASP A 284 -10.73 -2.07 20.57
CA ASP A 284 -10.82 -3.44 21.10
C ASP A 284 -12.26 -3.97 21.28
N GLY A 285 -13.25 -3.20 20.82
CA GLY A 285 -14.67 -3.57 20.92
C GLY A 285 -15.32 -3.21 22.27
N SER A 286 -14.57 -2.63 23.22
CA SER A 286 -15.14 -2.32 24.53
C SER A 286 -15.40 -0.83 24.78
N THR A 287 -14.41 0.01 24.83
CA THR A 287 -14.63 1.44 25.17
C THR A 287 -13.56 2.41 24.72
N ALA A 288 -12.40 1.96 24.27
CA ALA A 288 -11.26 2.82 23.97
C ALA A 288 -10.63 2.55 22.61
N ILE A 289 -10.16 3.62 21.97
CA ILE A 289 -9.25 3.53 20.85
C ILE A 289 -7.83 3.65 21.40
N GLU A 290 -7.02 2.63 21.20
CA GLU A 290 -5.61 2.64 21.53
C GLU A 290 -4.78 2.88 20.29
N PHE A 291 -3.79 3.75 20.39
CA PHE A 291 -2.80 3.88 19.32
C PHE A 291 -1.72 2.82 19.51
N LYS A 292 -1.61 1.94 18.53
CA LYS A 292 -0.62 0.86 18.52
C LYS A 292 0.34 1.04 17.36
N LYS A 293 1.60 0.71 17.61
CA LYS A 293 2.56 0.56 16.51
C LYS A 293 2.15 -0.63 15.67
N PHE A 294 2.22 -0.46 14.37
CA PHE A 294 2.14 -1.58 13.46
C PHE A 294 3.45 -2.37 13.58
N LEU A 295 3.37 -3.47 14.26
CA LEU A 295 4.46 -4.43 14.29
C LEU A 295 4.10 -5.50 13.27
N PRO A 296 4.86 -5.68 12.20
CA PRO A 296 4.62 -6.74 11.23
C PRO A 296 4.74 -8.14 11.85
N ILE A 297 5.10 -8.21 13.10
CA ILE A 297 5.35 -9.44 13.82
C ILE A 297 4.69 -9.38 15.19
N SER A 298 3.48 -9.85 15.28
CA SER A 298 3.09 -10.55 16.49
C SER A 298 3.93 -11.82 16.49
N LEU A 299 4.87 -11.91 17.40
CA LEU A 299 5.76 -13.07 17.57
C LEU A 299 5.03 -14.32 18.10
N SER A 300 3.74 -14.45 17.86
CA SER A 300 3.08 -15.74 17.98
C SER A 300 3.54 -16.60 16.80
N GLN A 301 4.02 -17.76 17.09
CA GLN A 301 4.33 -18.79 16.11
C GLN A 301 3.16 -18.89 15.13
N SER A 302 3.36 -18.42 13.92
CA SER A 302 2.39 -18.54 12.84
C SER A 302 3.00 -19.44 11.77
N ASP A 303 2.15 -20.14 11.08
CA ASP A 303 2.54 -20.96 9.94
C ASP A 303 3.33 -20.13 8.95
N GLN A 304 4.54 -20.56 8.63
CA GLN A 304 5.37 -19.95 7.61
C GLN A 304 5.33 -20.80 6.35
N GLU A 305 4.86 -20.20 5.27
CA GLU A 305 4.69 -20.90 4.02
C GLU A 305 5.19 -20.04 2.86
N PHE A 306 6.01 -20.60 1.99
CA PHE A 306 6.33 -19.97 0.71
C PHE A 306 6.44 -20.98 -0.41
N TYR A 307 6.27 -20.50 -1.63
CA TYR A 307 6.40 -21.27 -2.85
C TYR A 307 7.39 -20.60 -3.80
N THR A 308 8.29 -21.38 -4.38
CA THR A 308 9.06 -20.89 -5.52
C THR A 308 8.16 -20.80 -6.75
N LYS A 309 8.58 -20.07 -7.78
CA LYS A 309 8.05 -20.31 -9.11
C LYS A 309 8.36 -21.74 -9.56
N ASP A 310 7.69 -22.20 -10.60
CA ASP A 310 8.03 -23.45 -11.29
C ASP A 310 9.39 -23.27 -12.00
N ILE A 311 10.42 -23.95 -11.55
CA ILE A 311 11.81 -23.80 -11.98
C ILE A 311 12.09 -24.80 -13.10
N ASP A 312 12.31 -24.30 -14.30
CA ASP A 312 12.65 -25.10 -15.50
C ASP A 312 14.14 -25.33 -15.70
N PHE A 313 14.98 -24.77 -14.82
CA PHE A 313 16.44 -24.85 -14.83
C PHE A 313 17.09 -24.31 -16.10
N GLY A 314 16.39 -23.46 -16.85
CA GLY A 314 16.83 -22.91 -18.13
C GLY A 314 16.74 -23.91 -19.31
N PHE A 315 16.17 -25.09 -19.10
CA PHE A 315 16.00 -26.15 -20.11
C PHE A 315 14.56 -26.69 -20.13
N PRO A 316 13.58 -25.91 -20.56
CA PRO A 316 12.18 -26.28 -20.41
C PRO A 316 11.76 -27.56 -21.12
N SER A 317 12.42 -27.91 -22.22
CA SER A 317 12.10 -29.11 -23.01
C SER A 317 12.85 -30.38 -22.57
N SER A 318 13.81 -30.27 -21.64
CA SER A 318 14.61 -31.40 -21.21
C SER A 318 14.16 -31.97 -19.88
N ILE A 319 14.29 -33.29 -19.70
CA ILE A 319 14.08 -33.93 -18.41
C ILE A 319 15.30 -33.70 -17.54
N LYS A 320 15.11 -33.31 -16.29
CA LYS A 320 16.16 -33.21 -15.28
C LYS A 320 15.95 -34.26 -14.21
N LYS A 321 17.03 -34.68 -13.62
CA LYS A 321 17.04 -35.53 -12.44
C LYS A 321 17.58 -34.72 -11.27
N VAL A 322 16.72 -34.42 -10.31
CA VAL A 322 17.05 -33.64 -9.10
C VAL A 322 17.48 -34.59 -7.99
N TYR A 323 18.61 -34.33 -7.39
CA TYR A 323 19.23 -35.19 -6.37
C TYR A 323 19.10 -34.63 -4.96
N LYS A 324 19.30 -33.34 -4.79
CA LYS A 324 19.22 -32.67 -3.50
C LYS A 324 19.01 -31.17 -3.65
N VAL A 325 18.54 -30.58 -2.57
CA VAL A 325 18.45 -29.14 -2.35
C VAL A 325 19.31 -28.80 -1.15
N VAL A 326 20.10 -27.77 -1.24
CA VAL A 326 20.93 -27.24 -0.15
C VAL A 326 20.40 -25.85 0.18
N VAL A 327 20.08 -25.62 1.45
CA VAL A 327 19.50 -24.37 1.93
C VAL A 327 20.41 -23.80 3.02
N THR A 328 20.80 -22.54 2.86
CA THR A 328 21.46 -21.78 3.92
C THR A 328 20.40 -21.05 4.70
N TYR A 329 20.27 -21.35 5.98
CA TYR A 329 19.17 -20.88 6.80
C TYR A 329 19.63 -20.44 8.19
N LYS A 330 18.73 -19.76 8.88
CA LYS A 330 18.83 -19.39 10.28
C LYS A 330 17.46 -19.56 10.92
N SER A 331 17.40 -20.18 12.10
CA SER A 331 16.15 -20.48 12.79
C SER A 331 16.33 -20.49 14.30
N ASP A 332 15.31 -20.06 15.03
CA ASP A 332 15.20 -20.19 16.49
C ASP A 332 14.32 -21.39 16.91
N GLY A 333 13.88 -22.20 15.96
CA GLY A 333 13.07 -23.39 16.17
C GLY A 333 13.51 -24.57 15.32
N ALA A 334 13.01 -25.75 15.65
CA ALA A 334 13.29 -26.99 14.93
C ALA A 334 12.05 -27.47 14.18
N GLU A 335 12.24 -27.90 12.93
CA GLU A 335 11.17 -28.45 12.10
C GLU A 335 11.62 -29.71 11.35
N THR A 336 10.69 -30.66 11.20
CA THR A 336 10.90 -31.89 10.47
C THR A 336 10.32 -31.85 9.10
N THR A 337 11.13 -32.14 8.07
CA THR A 337 10.70 -32.25 6.67
C THR A 337 9.89 -31.06 6.15
N PRO A 338 10.33 -29.80 6.37
CA PRO A 338 9.54 -28.62 6.06
C PRO A 338 9.47 -28.32 4.56
N PHE A 339 10.28 -28.98 3.74
CA PHE A 339 10.33 -28.72 2.30
C PHE A 339 9.63 -29.83 1.52
N LYS A 340 8.72 -29.40 0.65
CA LYS A 340 7.96 -30.25 -0.28
C LYS A 340 8.25 -29.82 -1.71
N TYR A 341 7.97 -30.68 -2.67
CA TYR A 341 8.08 -30.33 -4.08
C TYR A 341 6.87 -30.78 -4.90
N ALA A 342 6.59 -30.05 -5.94
CA ALA A 342 5.68 -30.43 -7.02
C ALA A 342 6.44 -30.41 -8.34
N ILE A 343 6.05 -31.22 -9.30
CA ILE A 343 6.73 -31.33 -10.60
C ILE A 343 5.79 -30.99 -11.76
N ASP A 344 6.38 -30.52 -12.84
CA ASP A 344 5.74 -30.37 -14.16
C ASP A 344 4.45 -29.55 -14.12
N GLY A 345 4.43 -28.48 -13.28
CA GLY A 345 3.30 -27.57 -13.14
C GLY A 345 2.07 -28.14 -12.47
N LYS A 346 2.13 -29.34 -11.88
CA LYS A 346 0.97 -30.04 -11.33
C LYS A 346 0.45 -29.45 -10.02
N GLN A 347 1.22 -28.63 -9.35
CA GLN A 347 0.86 -27.97 -8.06
C GLN A 347 0.39 -28.94 -6.95
N SER A 348 0.74 -30.21 -7.05
CA SER A 348 0.47 -31.22 -6.04
C SER A 348 1.76 -31.56 -5.30
N PHE A 349 1.81 -31.31 -4.00
CA PHE A 349 2.99 -31.51 -3.16
C PHE A 349 2.99 -32.86 -2.41
N SER A 350 1.99 -33.69 -2.61
CA SER A 350 1.86 -34.99 -1.95
C SER A 350 1.51 -36.16 -2.88
N SER A 351 1.03 -35.86 -4.08
CA SER A 351 0.58 -36.83 -5.08
C SER A 351 1.03 -36.41 -6.47
N ASP A 352 0.74 -37.22 -7.49
CA ASP A 352 1.05 -36.92 -8.90
C ASP A 352 2.52 -36.60 -9.19
N GLY A 353 3.44 -37.24 -8.47
CA GLY A 353 4.88 -37.02 -8.59
C GLY A 353 5.43 -35.95 -7.67
N GLY A 354 4.59 -35.25 -6.93
CA GLY A 354 5.00 -34.40 -5.82
C GLY A 354 5.47 -35.22 -4.61
N GLY A 355 6.15 -34.58 -3.67
CA GLY A 355 6.64 -35.25 -2.49
C GLY A 355 7.36 -34.32 -1.53
N THR A 356 7.94 -34.93 -0.51
CA THR A 356 8.65 -34.24 0.56
C THR A 356 10.14 -34.50 0.47
N PHE A 357 10.94 -33.47 0.70
CA PHE A 357 12.37 -33.66 0.91
C PHE A 357 12.62 -34.12 2.35
N THR A 358 13.52 -35.09 2.52
CA THR A 358 13.97 -35.50 3.85
C THR A 358 15.08 -34.59 4.31
N GLY A 359 14.93 -34.05 5.48
CA GLY A 359 15.88 -33.16 6.15
C GLY A 359 15.15 -32.33 7.20
N ASN A 360 15.79 -32.10 8.32
CA ASN A 360 15.25 -31.35 9.45
C ASN A 360 16.12 -30.14 9.67
N PHE A 361 15.53 -28.98 9.90
CA PHE A 361 16.32 -27.89 10.42
C PHE A 361 16.21 -27.82 11.96
N ALA A 362 17.23 -27.30 12.56
CA ALA A 362 17.37 -27.17 14.01
C ALA A 362 17.43 -25.69 14.39
N ASP A 363 17.29 -25.40 15.64
CA ASP A 363 17.64 -24.11 16.21
C ASP A 363 19.13 -23.83 15.96
N THR A 364 19.42 -22.73 15.29
CA THR A 364 20.79 -22.33 14.94
C THR A 364 21.37 -21.30 15.89
N SER A 365 20.63 -20.92 16.94
CA SER A 365 21.03 -19.91 17.93
C SER A 365 21.52 -18.62 17.25
N ASP A 366 20.72 -18.11 16.32
CA ASP A 366 21.01 -16.91 15.51
C ASP A 366 22.24 -16.98 14.61
N LYS A 367 22.71 -18.17 14.27
CA LYS A 367 23.81 -18.36 13.30
C LYS A 367 23.30 -18.96 12.00
N TRP A 368 24.00 -18.66 10.92
CA TRP A 368 23.75 -19.30 9.65
C TRP A 368 24.24 -20.75 9.66
N ASP A 369 23.39 -21.67 9.22
CA ASP A 369 23.70 -23.10 9.05
C ASP A 369 23.26 -23.57 7.67
N VAL A 370 23.74 -24.75 7.26
CA VAL A 370 23.50 -25.33 5.94
C VAL A 370 22.77 -26.65 6.07
N LEU A 371 21.57 -26.71 5.53
CA LEU A 371 20.76 -27.93 5.47
C LEU A 371 20.82 -28.56 4.09
N THR A 372 21.12 -29.86 4.04
CA THR A 372 20.99 -30.65 2.84
C THR A 372 19.70 -31.47 2.86
N LEU A 373 18.85 -31.24 1.90
CA LEU A 373 17.55 -31.86 1.72
C LEU A 373 17.61 -32.86 0.58
N THR A 374 17.14 -34.09 0.81
CA THR A 374 17.14 -35.14 -0.24
C THR A 374 15.73 -35.70 -0.44
N PRO A 375 15.28 -35.92 -1.66
CA PRO A 375 14.07 -36.69 -1.91
C PRO A 375 14.36 -38.19 -1.62
N SER A 376 13.33 -38.97 -1.35
CA SER A 376 13.44 -40.40 -1.10
C SER A 376 14.15 -41.15 -2.26
N SER A 377 14.01 -40.67 -3.45
CA SER A 377 14.73 -41.07 -4.67
C SER A 377 14.91 -39.89 -5.58
N PRO A 378 15.97 -39.87 -6.42
CA PRO A 378 16.17 -38.75 -7.36
C PRO A 378 14.95 -38.52 -8.25
N VAL A 379 14.43 -37.29 -8.26
CA VAL A 379 13.17 -36.92 -8.92
C VAL A 379 13.44 -36.54 -10.38
N SER A 380 12.72 -37.17 -11.31
CA SER A 380 12.75 -36.84 -12.73
C SER A 380 11.61 -35.89 -13.07
N CYS A 381 11.90 -34.71 -13.63
CA CYS A 381 10.92 -33.69 -13.94
C CYS A 381 11.37 -32.79 -15.11
N GLN A 382 10.46 -32.11 -15.77
CA GLN A 382 10.76 -31.01 -16.69
C GLN A 382 10.92 -29.70 -15.93
N SER A 383 10.08 -29.49 -14.91
CA SER A 383 10.18 -28.37 -13.99
C SER A 383 9.88 -28.83 -12.56
N MET A 384 10.28 -28.01 -11.59
CA MET A 384 10.04 -28.30 -10.17
C MET A 384 9.70 -27.02 -9.43
N GLN A 385 8.64 -27.09 -8.64
CA GLN A 385 8.27 -26.07 -7.67
C GLN A 385 8.61 -26.59 -6.27
N ILE A 386 9.19 -25.76 -5.44
CA ILE A 386 9.50 -26.06 -4.03
C ILE A 386 8.56 -25.26 -3.16
N LYS A 387 7.98 -25.94 -2.18
CA LYS A 387 7.19 -25.36 -1.11
C LYS A 387 7.96 -25.51 0.20
N PHE A 388 8.04 -24.44 0.96
CA PHE A 388 8.40 -24.44 2.36
C PHE A 388 7.10 -24.35 3.18
N ASP A 389 6.99 -25.17 4.22
CA ASP A 389 5.79 -25.32 5.04
C ASP A 389 6.24 -25.69 6.46
N ALA A 390 6.34 -24.70 7.32
CA ALA A 390 6.84 -24.85 8.68
C ALA A 390 5.85 -24.23 9.68
N PRO A 391 4.84 -25.00 10.12
CA PRO A 391 3.77 -24.50 10.98
C PRO A 391 4.20 -24.11 12.39
N SER A 392 5.33 -24.62 12.86
CA SER A 392 5.80 -24.42 14.24
C SER A 392 7.15 -23.72 14.31
N ALA A 393 7.73 -23.34 13.17
CA ALA A 393 8.99 -22.62 13.17
C ALA A 393 8.79 -21.24 13.80
N GLY A 394 9.68 -20.88 14.71
CA GLY A 394 9.78 -19.53 15.20
C GLY A 394 10.27 -18.57 14.13
N ILE A 395 11.29 -17.78 14.41
CA ILE A 395 11.92 -16.93 13.38
C ILE A 395 12.70 -17.82 12.42
N PHE A 396 12.44 -17.71 11.12
CA PHE A 396 13.12 -18.47 10.09
C PHE A 396 13.56 -17.55 8.95
N GLU A 397 14.83 -17.60 8.63
CA GLU A 397 15.43 -16.82 7.54
C GLU A 397 16.11 -17.76 6.56
N ILE A 398 15.91 -17.55 5.27
CA ILE A 398 16.63 -18.21 4.19
C ILE A 398 17.54 -17.20 3.50
N ASN A 399 18.85 -17.51 3.43
CA ASN A 399 19.79 -16.71 2.67
C ASN A 399 19.80 -17.12 1.20
N ASP A 400 19.99 -18.42 0.95
CA ASP A 400 20.01 -18.96 -0.40
C ASP A 400 19.51 -20.41 -0.45
N MET A 401 19.20 -20.86 -1.67
CA MET A 401 18.79 -22.22 -1.94
C MET A 401 19.42 -22.69 -3.26
N SER A 402 20.17 -23.78 -3.20
CA SER A 402 20.84 -24.38 -4.35
C SER A 402 20.25 -25.76 -4.65
N ILE A 403 19.92 -26.00 -5.91
CA ILE A 403 19.37 -27.28 -6.38
C ILE A 403 20.41 -28.03 -7.21
N GLN A 404 20.78 -29.24 -6.75
CA GLN A 404 21.67 -30.10 -7.54
C GLN A 404 20.88 -31.03 -8.45
N TYR A 405 21.09 -30.87 -9.75
CA TYR A 405 20.40 -31.64 -10.77
C TYR A 405 21.33 -32.05 -11.93
N ARG A 406 20.84 -32.96 -12.76
CA ARG A 406 21.48 -33.34 -14.05
C ARG A 406 20.43 -33.33 -15.15
N VAL A 407 20.74 -32.71 -16.27
CA VAL A 407 19.93 -32.79 -17.49
C VAL A 407 20.09 -34.19 -18.09
N ILE A 408 18.98 -34.83 -18.40
CA ILE A 408 18.96 -36.12 -19.09
C ILE A 408 18.72 -35.83 -20.56
N ASN A 409 19.74 -36.03 -21.37
CA ASN A 409 19.58 -36.00 -22.82
C ASN A 409 18.93 -37.34 -23.23
N ASN A 410 17.71 -37.29 -23.73
CA ASN A 410 17.18 -38.41 -24.47
C ASN A 410 18.09 -38.57 -25.69
N LYS A 411 18.92 -39.62 -25.74
CA LYS A 411 19.46 -40.08 -27.02
C LYS A 411 18.25 -40.49 -27.82
N GLU A 412 17.96 -39.78 -28.90
CA GLU A 412 17.07 -40.30 -29.91
C GLU A 412 17.61 -41.69 -30.30
N ALA A 413 16.78 -42.70 -30.17
CA ALA A 413 17.08 -44.01 -30.73
C ALA A 413 17.09 -43.82 -32.25
N THR A 414 18.31 -43.76 -32.81
CA THR A 414 18.54 -43.86 -34.26
C THR A 414 18.18 -45.25 -34.74
#